data_456ce372bd263f964c33ede21ca04883
#
_entry.id   456ce372bd263f964c33ede21ca04883
#
_cell.length_a   1.000
_cell.length_b   1.000
_cell.length_c   1.000
_cell.angle_alpha   90.00
_cell.angle_beta   90.00
_cell.angle_gamma   90.00
#
_symmetry.space_group_name_H-M   'P 1'
#
loop_
_entity.id
_entity.type
_entity.pdbx_description
1 polymer ?
#
loop_
_entity_poly.entity_id
_entity_poly.type
_entity_poly.pdbx_seq_one_letter_code
_entity_poly.pdbx_strand_id
1 'polypeptide(L)'
;MTRGRKPRPGRITFVGSGPGDPGLLTSRAATVLANAALVFTDPDVPEPVLALIGKDLPPVSGPAPAEPAPAGSDATSASTEAPPAVVASGPDIRPALGDPTEVAKTLTHEARLGVDVVRLVAGDPLAVDAVITEVNAVARTHLHVEIVPGLAPSSAVPTYAGLPLGSSHTVADVRDPQVDWEALAAAPGPLILQATASHLADAARTLIDHELADSTPCVVTAQGTTCQQRSVETTLLGLTDPAVLGGGADPAGPLTGPLVVTIGKTVASRAKLNWWESRALYGWTVLVPRTKDQAGEMSERLTSYGALPIEVPTIAVEPPRSPAQMERAVKGLVDGRFQWVVFTSTNAVRAVWEKFGEFGLDARARSPASRSPASASRRRTGSAPSASALSWCRPASSPRWDCWTNSRRTTAFSTR
;
A
#
# COMPACT_ATOMS: atom_id res chain seq x y z
N MET A 1 36.91 -24.90 24.54
CA MET A 1 35.84 -25.25 23.60
C MET A 1 34.55 -24.53 24.05
N THR A 2 34.31 -23.34 23.54
CA THR A 2 33.06 -22.56 23.79
C THR A 2 31.94 -23.25 23.05
N ARG A 3 30.99 -23.83 23.79
CA ARG A 3 29.72 -24.35 23.21
C ARG A 3 28.99 -23.19 22.53
N GLY A 4 29.00 -23.16 21.21
CA GLY A 4 28.24 -22.21 20.42
C GLY A 4 26.78 -22.24 20.88
N ARG A 5 26.29 -21.09 21.32
CA ARG A 5 24.87 -20.90 21.71
C ARG A 5 24.04 -21.18 20.47
N LYS A 6 23.21 -22.23 20.49
CA LYS A 6 22.28 -22.51 19.39
C LYS A 6 21.47 -21.23 19.11
N PRO A 7 21.32 -20.81 17.84
CA PRO A 7 20.50 -19.67 17.52
C PRO A 7 19.09 -19.88 18.09
N ARG A 8 18.47 -18.80 18.57
CA ARG A 8 17.06 -18.87 18.98
C ARG A 8 16.23 -19.16 17.73
N PRO A 9 15.27 -20.07 17.81
CA PRO A 9 14.37 -20.29 16.68
C PRO A 9 13.62 -18.99 16.37
N GLY A 10 13.39 -18.72 15.09
CA GLY A 10 12.53 -17.64 14.62
C GLY A 10 11.07 -17.94 14.92
N ARG A 11 10.23 -16.96 14.70
CA ARG A 11 8.76 -17.08 14.79
C ARG A 11 8.15 -17.26 13.41
N ILE A 12 6.95 -17.81 13.38
CA ILE A 12 6.13 -17.92 12.17
C ILE A 12 4.89 -17.04 12.35
N THR A 13 4.71 -16.07 11.47
CA THR A 13 3.55 -15.17 11.51
C THR A 13 2.70 -15.39 10.26
N PHE A 14 1.45 -15.86 10.46
CA PHE A 14 0.46 -15.95 9.40
C PHE A 14 -0.23 -14.59 9.27
N VAL A 15 -0.25 -13.99 8.08
CA VAL A 15 -0.73 -12.64 7.83
C VAL A 15 -1.77 -12.67 6.71
N GLY A 16 -2.95 -12.12 6.97
CA GLY A 16 -3.95 -11.92 5.93
C GLY A 16 -3.64 -10.69 5.09
N SER A 17 -3.62 -10.87 3.77
CA SER A 17 -3.41 -9.78 2.80
C SER A 17 -4.66 -8.92 2.58
N GLY A 18 -5.81 -9.35 3.10
CA GLY A 18 -7.09 -8.75 2.72
C GLY A 18 -7.50 -9.08 1.27
N PRO A 19 -8.49 -8.36 0.74
CA PRO A 19 -9.13 -8.69 -0.54
C PRO A 19 -8.42 -8.14 -1.78
N GLY A 20 -7.43 -7.25 -1.64
CA GLY A 20 -6.70 -6.70 -2.78
C GLY A 20 -6.23 -5.26 -2.65
N ASP A 21 -7.02 -4.37 -2.09
CA ASP A 21 -6.62 -2.99 -1.83
C ASP A 21 -5.61 -2.95 -0.67
N PRO A 22 -4.37 -2.45 -0.89
CA PRO A 22 -3.40 -2.25 0.18
C PRO A 22 -3.90 -1.40 1.34
N GLY A 23 -4.82 -0.46 1.09
CA GLY A 23 -5.46 0.36 2.11
C GLY A 23 -6.36 -0.41 3.07
N LEU A 24 -6.68 -1.67 2.75
CA LEU A 24 -7.46 -2.58 3.60
C LEU A 24 -6.60 -3.54 4.43
N LEU A 25 -5.27 -3.43 4.36
CA LEU A 25 -4.40 -4.13 5.29
C LEU A 25 -4.64 -3.63 6.72
N THR A 26 -4.66 -4.56 7.67
CA THR A 26 -4.64 -4.13 9.07
C THR A 26 -3.31 -3.46 9.37
N SER A 27 -3.29 -2.47 10.27
CA SER A 27 -2.06 -1.78 10.66
C SER A 27 -0.96 -2.75 11.16
N ARG A 28 -1.38 -3.86 11.80
CA ARG A 28 -0.46 -4.91 12.23
C ARG A 28 0.11 -5.69 11.06
N ALA A 29 -0.71 -6.08 10.07
CA ALA A 29 -0.26 -6.73 8.85
C ALA A 29 0.76 -5.87 8.12
N ALA A 30 0.46 -4.60 7.96
CA ALA A 30 1.33 -3.61 7.36
C ALA A 30 2.70 -3.53 8.05
N THR A 31 2.72 -3.45 9.38
CA THR A 31 3.96 -3.41 10.18
C THR A 31 4.77 -4.70 10.04
N VAL A 32 4.11 -5.86 10.02
CA VAL A 32 4.79 -7.16 9.87
C VAL A 32 5.42 -7.26 8.49
N LEU A 33 4.68 -6.89 7.44
CA LEU A 33 5.18 -6.94 6.04
C LEU A 33 6.34 -5.98 5.79
N ALA A 34 6.30 -4.77 6.36
CA ALA A 34 7.38 -3.79 6.23
C ALA A 34 8.72 -4.32 6.80
N ASN A 35 8.66 -5.13 7.86
CA ASN A 35 9.83 -5.69 8.53
C ASN A 35 10.16 -7.14 8.15
N ALA A 36 9.44 -7.70 7.17
CA ALA A 36 9.62 -9.09 6.79
C ALA A 36 10.91 -9.30 5.99
N ALA A 37 11.72 -10.28 6.42
CA ALA A 37 12.93 -10.70 5.71
C ALA A 37 12.67 -11.90 4.78
N LEU A 38 11.77 -12.81 5.19
CA LEU A 38 11.38 -13.99 4.42
C LEU A 38 9.85 -14.13 4.43
N VAL A 39 9.26 -14.15 3.24
CA VAL A 39 7.81 -14.24 3.04
C VAL A 39 7.46 -15.42 2.14
N PHE A 40 6.54 -16.27 2.60
CA PHE A 40 5.88 -17.27 1.76
C PHE A 40 4.48 -16.79 1.43
N THR A 41 4.16 -16.65 0.15
CA THR A 41 2.90 -16.03 -0.31
C THR A 41 2.04 -16.98 -1.14
N ASP A 42 0.73 -16.86 -0.99
CA ASP A 42 -0.20 -17.50 -1.92
C ASP A 42 -0.13 -16.85 -3.30
N PRO A 43 -0.40 -17.62 -4.37
CA PRO A 43 -0.48 -17.09 -5.74
C PRO A 43 -1.61 -16.03 -5.90
N ASP A 44 -2.65 -16.11 -5.10
CA ASP A 44 -3.82 -15.24 -5.14
C ASP A 44 -3.63 -13.91 -4.40
N VAL A 45 -2.47 -13.70 -3.75
CA VAL A 45 -2.15 -12.42 -3.12
C VAL A 45 -1.91 -11.35 -4.20
N PRO A 46 -2.64 -10.24 -4.17
CA PRO A 46 -2.56 -9.21 -5.19
C PRO A 46 -1.20 -8.51 -5.22
N GLU A 47 -0.71 -8.23 -6.43
CA GLU A 47 0.57 -7.55 -6.69
C GLU A 47 0.73 -6.23 -5.90
N PRO A 48 -0.29 -5.36 -5.76
CA PRO A 48 -0.16 -4.14 -4.96
C PRO A 48 0.20 -4.40 -3.48
N VAL A 49 -0.23 -5.53 -2.92
CA VAL A 49 0.13 -5.92 -1.55
C VAL A 49 1.56 -6.46 -1.50
N LEU A 50 1.96 -7.28 -2.48
CA LEU A 50 3.34 -7.79 -2.60
C LEU A 50 4.34 -6.64 -2.72
N ALA A 51 3.97 -5.59 -3.42
CA ALA A 51 4.80 -4.39 -3.61
C ALA A 51 5.10 -3.62 -2.31
N LEU A 52 4.39 -3.89 -1.21
CA LEU A 52 4.62 -3.25 0.10
C LEU A 52 5.60 -4.00 0.99
N ILE A 53 5.97 -5.24 0.64
CA ILE A 53 6.87 -6.05 1.45
C ILE A 53 8.25 -5.38 1.53
N GLY A 54 8.77 -5.20 2.74
CA GLY A 54 10.05 -4.53 2.98
C GLY A 54 10.05 -3.01 2.75
N LYS A 55 8.88 -2.39 2.66
CA LYS A 55 8.76 -0.92 2.53
C LYS A 55 8.02 -0.36 3.74
N ASP A 56 8.49 0.79 4.22
CA ASP A 56 7.74 1.58 5.19
C ASP A 56 6.45 2.08 4.52
N LEU A 57 5.32 1.74 5.10
CA LEU A 57 4.04 2.26 4.66
C LEU A 57 3.94 3.74 5.05
N PRO A 58 3.46 4.61 4.14
CA PRO A 58 3.16 5.97 4.51
C PRO A 58 2.14 5.97 5.67
N PRO A 59 2.31 6.88 6.65
CA PRO A 59 1.35 6.98 7.74
C PRO A 59 -0.04 7.25 7.16
N VAL A 60 -1.02 6.50 7.63
CA VAL A 60 -2.43 6.72 7.24
C VAL A 60 -2.78 8.16 7.58
N SER A 61 -3.02 8.98 6.54
CA SER A 61 -3.40 10.38 6.67
C SER A 61 -4.83 10.48 7.19
N GLY A 62 -5.00 10.25 8.48
CA GLY A 62 -6.19 10.68 9.20
C GLY A 62 -6.10 12.17 9.50
N PRO A 63 -7.22 12.89 9.74
CA PRO A 63 -7.18 14.27 10.19
C PRO A 63 -6.34 14.34 11.45
N ALA A 64 -5.28 15.16 11.43
CA ALA A 64 -4.33 15.29 12.52
C ALA A 64 -5.08 15.66 13.81
N PRO A 65 -4.91 14.92 14.92
CA PRO A 65 -5.38 15.38 16.20
C PRO A 65 -4.62 16.66 16.56
N ALA A 66 -5.32 17.66 17.10
CA ALA A 66 -4.72 18.91 17.56
C ALA A 66 -3.65 18.60 18.60
N GLU A 67 -2.40 18.99 18.34
CA GLU A 67 -1.27 18.77 19.24
C GLU A 67 -1.49 19.51 20.57
N PRO A 68 -1.30 18.85 21.72
CA PRO A 68 -1.07 19.54 22.98
C PRO A 68 0.36 20.13 22.99
N ALA A 69 0.49 21.33 23.54
CA ALA A 69 1.74 22.07 23.61
C ALA A 69 2.85 21.29 24.33
N PRO A 70 4.14 21.42 23.92
CA PRO A 70 5.23 20.65 24.50
C PRO A 70 5.60 21.17 25.89
N ALA A 71 5.58 20.25 26.86
CA ALA A 71 6.29 20.42 28.12
C ALA A 71 7.75 20.03 27.90
N GLY A 72 8.67 20.90 28.30
CA GLY A 72 10.09 20.67 28.14
C GLY A 72 10.63 19.54 29.01
N SER A 73 11.57 18.78 28.46
CA SER A 73 12.54 18.01 29.26
C SER A 73 13.83 17.82 28.47
N ASP A 74 14.93 18.23 29.09
CA ASP A 74 16.30 17.98 28.68
C ASP A 74 16.56 16.46 28.59
N ALA A 75 17.16 16.01 27.52
CA ALA A 75 17.77 14.69 27.46
C ALA A 75 19.08 14.73 26.68
N THR A 76 20.12 14.42 27.40
CA THR A 76 21.53 14.26 27.06
C THR A 76 21.72 13.22 25.94
N SER A 77 22.41 13.60 24.89
CA SER A 77 22.81 12.72 23.80
C SER A 77 23.94 11.79 24.22
N ALA A 78 23.67 10.48 24.22
CA ALA A 78 24.72 9.46 24.22
C ALA A 78 24.83 8.90 22.78
N SER A 79 25.96 9.16 22.15
CA SER A 79 26.33 8.59 20.86
C SER A 79 26.67 7.11 21.02
N THR A 80 25.83 6.23 20.51
CA THR A 80 26.14 4.80 20.35
C THR A 80 26.47 4.56 18.88
N GLU A 81 27.71 4.16 18.65
CA GLU A 81 28.23 3.76 17.35
C GLU A 81 27.42 2.58 16.78
N ALA A 82 26.83 2.76 15.61
CA ALA A 82 26.08 1.71 14.92
C ALA A 82 27.07 0.68 14.31
N PRO A 83 26.77 -0.61 14.40
CA PRO A 83 27.57 -1.64 13.72
C PRO A 83 27.45 -1.49 12.18
N PRO A 84 28.46 -1.98 11.41
CA PRO A 84 28.53 -1.77 9.98
C PRO A 84 27.29 -2.34 9.27
N ALA A 85 26.73 -1.55 8.38
CA ALA A 85 25.57 -1.93 7.57
C ALA A 85 25.88 -3.19 6.74
N VAL A 86 25.21 -4.29 7.08
CA VAL A 86 25.05 -5.42 6.20
C VAL A 86 24.26 -4.91 5.01
N VAL A 87 24.79 -5.09 3.81
CA VAL A 87 24.10 -4.80 2.55
C VAL A 87 22.80 -5.62 2.58
N ALA A 88 21.70 -4.96 2.86
CA ALA A 88 20.39 -5.60 2.92
C ALA A 88 20.01 -5.99 1.48
N SER A 89 20.17 -7.26 1.13
CA SER A 89 19.41 -7.88 0.06
C SER A 89 17.93 -7.70 0.42
N GLY A 90 17.10 -7.24 -0.54
CA GLY A 90 15.67 -7.06 -0.31
C GLY A 90 15.00 -8.31 0.27
N PRO A 91 13.74 -8.22 0.73
CA PRO A 91 13.02 -9.34 1.31
C PRO A 91 13.00 -10.54 0.34
N ASP A 92 13.21 -11.74 0.86
CA ASP A 92 13.10 -12.99 0.08
C ASP A 92 11.62 -13.40 0.03
N ILE A 93 11.04 -13.37 -1.17
CA ILE A 93 9.63 -13.71 -1.38
C ILE A 93 9.55 -15.01 -2.17
N ARG A 94 8.93 -16.02 -1.57
CA ARG A 94 8.79 -17.35 -2.14
C ARG A 94 7.31 -17.74 -2.24
N PRO A 95 6.89 -18.46 -3.30
CA PRO A 95 5.53 -18.96 -3.37
C PRO A 95 5.31 -20.11 -2.38
N ALA A 96 4.16 -20.12 -1.73
CA ALA A 96 3.69 -21.22 -0.89
C ALA A 96 2.81 -22.14 -1.77
N LEU A 97 3.44 -23.16 -2.36
CA LEU A 97 2.77 -24.09 -3.28
C LEU A 97 2.83 -25.53 -2.74
N GLY A 98 1.81 -26.30 -3.05
CA GLY A 98 1.74 -27.74 -2.73
C GLY A 98 0.85 -28.08 -1.56
N ASP A 99 1.07 -29.25 -0.98
CA ASP A 99 0.29 -29.73 0.16
C ASP A 99 0.50 -28.86 1.40
N PRO A 100 -0.56 -28.48 2.13
CA PRO A 100 -0.45 -27.63 3.33
C PRO A 100 0.51 -28.17 4.38
N THR A 101 0.64 -29.48 4.50
CA THR A 101 1.58 -30.11 5.45
C THR A 101 3.04 -29.91 5.04
N GLU A 102 3.33 -29.93 3.74
CA GLU A 102 4.67 -29.67 3.21
C GLU A 102 5.04 -28.17 3.32
N VAL A 103 4.08 -27.28 3.07
CA VAL A 103 4.25 -25.86 3.32
C VAL A 103 4.60 -25.61 4.79
N ALA A 104 3.83 -26.19 5.72
CA ALA A 104 4.09 -26.08 7.15
C ALA A 104 5.48 -26.63 7.57
N LYS A 105 5.95 -27.70 6.94
CA LYS A 105 7.31 -28.24 7.17
C LYS A 105 8.37 -27.24 6.70
N THR A 106 8.17 -26.62 5.56
CA THR A 106 9.09 -25.62 5.00
C THR A 106 9.18 -24.39 5.91
N LEU A 107 8.04 -23.83 6.35
CA LEU A 107 7.99 -22.72 7.29
C LEU A 107 8.70 -23.08 8.61
N THR A 108 8.45 -24.29 9.13
CA THR A 108 9.06 -24.79 10.35
C THR A 108 10.58 -24.95 10.22
N HIS A 109 11.03 -25.41 9.06
CA HIS A 109 12.47 -25.56 8.76
C HIS A 109 13.19 -24.24 8.84
N GLU A 110 12.71 -23.21 8.11
CA GLU A 110 13.30 -21.88 8.08
C GLU A 110 13.31 -21.22 9.48
N ALA A 111 12.20 -21.35 10.21
CA ALA A 111 12.11 -20.82 11.56
C ALA A 111 13.11 -21.52 12.52
N ARG A 112 13.36 -22.82 12.39
CA ARG A 112 14.40 -23.51 13.19
C ARG A 112 15.82 -23.08 12.87
N LEU A 113 16.06 -22.53 11.67
CA LEU A 113 17.33 -21.91 11.31
C LEU A 113 17.52 -20.54 11.95
N GLY A 114 16.50 -20.02 12.65
CA GLY A 114 16.53 -18.73 13.34
C GLY A 114 16.00 -17.56 12.53
N VAL A 115 15.32 -17.82 11.39
CA VAL A 115 14.71 -16.81 10.53
C VAL A 115 13.28 -16.57 10.97
N ASP A 116 12.88 -15.30 11.13
CA ASP A 116 11.46 -14.92 11.27
C ASP A 116 10.78 -15.08 9.91
N VAL A 117 9.72 -15.89 9.86
CA VAL A 117 9.01 -16.26 8.63
C VAL A 117 7.63 -15.64 8.64
N VAL A 118 7.26 -15.00 7.55
CA VAL A 118 5.90 -14.51 7.30
C VAL A 118 5.23 -15.43 6.28
N ARG A 119 4.05 -15.95 6.62
CA ARG A 119 3.16 -16.65 5.69
C ARG A 119 2.03 -15.70 5.31
N LEU A 120 2.13 -15.11 4.11
CA LEU A 120 1.14 -14.16 3.59
C LEU A 120 0.05 -14.91 2.83
N VAL A 121 -1.19 -14.75 3.29
CA VAL A 121 -2.36 -15.49 2.83
C VAL A 121 -3.36 -14.55 2.18
N ALA A 122 -3.97 -14.93 1.08
CA ALA A 122 -5.05 -14.17 0.47
C ALA A 122 -6.28 -14.13 1.40
N GLY A 123 -6.80 -12.92 1.68
CA GLY A 123 -7.92 -12.73 2.59
C GLY A 123 -7.55 -12.84 4.07
N ASP A 124 -8.16 -13.77 4.78
CA ASP A 124 -7.95 -14.03 6.22
C ASP A 124 -7.38 -15.45 6.44
N PRO A 125 -6.31 -15.64 7.23
CA PRO A 125 -5.66 -16.92 7.41
C PRO A 125 -6.54 -18.02 7.98
N LEU A 126 -7.45 -17.67 8.89
CA LEU A 126 -8.32 -18.68 9.52
C LEU A 126 -9.66 -18.88 8.79
N ALA A 127 -9.84 -18.24 7.64
CA ALA A 127 -10.98 -18.48 6.75
C ALA A 127 -10.64 -19.41 5.56
N VAL A 128 -9.43 -20.01 5.55
CA VAL A 128 -8.96 -20.89 4.46
C VAL A 128 -8.51 -22.22 5.04
N ASP A 129 -9.20 -23.31 4.70
CA ASP A 129 -8.99 -24.65 5.29
C ASP A 129 -7.58 -25.19 5.11
N ALA A 130 -6.98 -24.96 3.93
CA ALA A 130 -5.59 -25.30 3.68
C ALA A 130 -4.65 -24.62 4.67
N VAL A 131 -4.87 -23.32 4.94
CA VAL A 131 -4.06 -22.54 5.88
C VAL A 131 -4.31 -22.94 7.32
N ILE A 132 -5.56 -23.28 7.69
CA ILE A 132 -5.88 -23.86 9.00
C ILE A 132 -5.08 -25.14 9.23
N THR A 133 -4.94 -25.98 8.20
CA THR A 133 -4.11 -27.19 8.25
C THR A 133 -2.64 -26.85 8.45
N GLU A 134 -2.09 -25.84 7.76
CA GLU A 134 -0.73 -25.34 7.97
C GLU A 134 -0.53 -24.84 9.41
N VAL A 135 -1.44 -23.99 9.90
CA VAL A 135 -1.39 -23.44 11.28
C VAL A 135 -1.40 -24.56 12.31
N ASN A 136 -2.29 -25.53 12.17
CA ASN A 136 -2.37 -26.69 13.07
C ASN A 136 -1.10 -27.54 13.06
N ALA A 137 -0.48 -27.72 11.89
CA ALA A 137 0.78 -28.44 11.77
C ALA A 137 1.94 -27.70 12.45
N VAL A 138 2.03 -26.38 12.26
CA VAL A 138 3.05 -25.52 12.91
C VAL A 138 2.82 -25.44 14.43
N ALA A 139 1.59 -25.30 14.89
CA ALA A 139 1.25 -25.21 16.32
C ALA A 139 1.70 -26.45 17.13
N ARG A 140 1.79 -27.62 16.48
CA ARG A 140 2.34 -28.84 17.10
C ARG A 140 3.85 -28.80 17.33
N THR A 141 4.55 -27.75 16.82
CA THR A 141 6.03 -27.70 16.84
C THR A 141 6.43 -26.81 17.97
N HIS A 142 6.40 -26.53 18.96
CA HIS A 142 6.91 -25.62 20.00
C HIS A 142 7.56 -24.32 19.49
N LEU A 143 7.33 -23.95 18.20
CA LEU A 143 7.72 -22.66 17.67
C LEU A 143 6.67 -21.60 18.03
N HIS A 144 7.12 -20.35 18.11
CA HIS A 144 6.19 -19.23 18.34
C HIS A 144 5.38 -18.98 17.07
N VAL A 145 4.08 -19.10 17.18
CA VAL A 145 3.12 -18.83 16.10
C VAL A 145 2.32 -17.58 16.44
N GLU A 146 2.18 -16.71 15.47
CA GLU A 146 1.33 -15.53 15.54
C GLU A 146 0.40 -15.52 14.33
N ILE A 147 -0.85 -15.07 14.54
CA ILE A 147 -1.84 -14.94 13.48
C ILE A 147 -2.32 -13.50 13.45
N VAL A 148 -2.15 -12.86 12.29
CA VAL A 148 -2.61 -11.49 12.03
C VAL A 148 -3.78 -11.57 11.05
N PRO A 149 -5.01 -11.23 11.47
CA PRO A 149 -6.17 -11.35 10.62
C PRO A 149 -6.12 -10.38 9.44
N GLY A 150 -6.74 -10.78 8.36
CA GLY A 150 -7.03 -9.95 7.20
C GLY A 150 -8.53 -9.72 7.02
N LEU A 151 -8.90 -8.83 6.10
CA LEU A 151 -10.28 -8.62 5.73
C LEU A 151 -10.71 -9.71 4.74
N ALA A 152 -11.76 -10.45 5.06
CA ALA A 152 -12.25 -11.53 4.18
C ALA A 152 -12.79 -10.95 2.86
N PRO A 153 -12.44 -11.51 1.69
CA PRO A 153 -12.98 -11.09 0.40
C PRO A 153 -14.51 -11.16 0.34
N SER A 154 -15.10 -12.17 0.97
CA SER A 154 -16.56 -12.37 1.07
C SER A 154 -17.29 -11.19 1.77
N SER A 155 -16.61 -10.40 2.56
CA SER A 155 -17.17 -9.23 3.25
C SER A 155 -16.84 -7.94 2.50
N ALA A 156 -15.59 -7.77 2.09
CA ALA A 156 -15.10 -6.53 1.51
C ALA A 156 -15.55 -6.34 0.06
N VAL A 157 -15.49 -7.38 -0.77
CA VAL A 157 -15.82 -7.29 -2.20
C VAL A 157 -17.27 -6.90 -2.43
N PRO A 158 -18.29 -7.50 -1.75
CA PRO A 158 -19.65 -7.03 -1.86
C PRO A 158 -19.83 -5.57 -1.44
N THR A 159 -19.12 -5.11 -0.39
CA THR A 159 -19.16 -3.71 0.05
C THR A 159 -18.67 -2.77 -1.05
N TYR A 160 -17.57 -3.11 -1.72
CA TYR A 160 -17.02 -2.32 -2.83
C TYR A 160 -17.89 -2.40 -4.10
N ALA A 161 -18.60 -3.52 -4.27
CA ALA A 161 -19.59 -3.66 -5.33
C ALA A 161 -20.94 -2.98 -5.04
N GLY A 162 -21.12 -2.36 -3.86
CA GLY A 162 -22.37 -1.69 -3.48
C GLY A 162 -23.48 -2.66 -3.09
N LEU A 163 -23.15 -3.82 -2.54
CA LEU A 163 -24.06 -4.91 -2.17
C LEU A 163 -24.15 -5.05 -0.66
N PRO A 164 -25.19 -4.55 0.01
CA PRO A 164 -25.35 -4.68 1.45
C PRO A 164 -25.66 -6.12 1.83
N LEU A 165 -24.89 -6.69 2.76
CA LEU A 165 -25.05 -8.06 3.21
C LEU A 165 -26.06 -8.23 4.36
N GLY A 166 -26.33 -7.15 5.09
CA GLY A 166 -27.18 -7.18 6.28
C GLY A 166 -26.52 -7.95 7.42
N SER A 167 -27.34 -8.26 8.44
CA SER A 167 -26.90 -8.99 9.63
C SER A 167 -26.87 -10.51 9.45
N SER A 168 -27.50 -11.04 8.39
CA SER A 168 -27.55 -12.46 8.10
C SER A 168 -27.20 -12.68 6.63
N HIS A 169 -26.13 -13.40 6.38
CA HIS A 169 -25.67 -13.83 5.06
C HIS A 169 -24.86 -15.11 5.21
N THR A 170 -24.77 -15.86 4.12
CA THR A 170 -24.05 -17.14 4.11
C THR A 170 -22.90 -17.07 3.13
N VAL A 171 -21.73 -17.59 3.52
CA VAL A 171 -20.51 -17.61 2.73
C VAL A 171 -20.10 -19.05 2.48
N ALA A 172 -19.75 -19.38 1.25
CA ALA A 172 -19.14 -20.65 0.90
C ALA A 172 -18.01 -20.47 -0.12
N ASP A 173 -16.98 -21.31 -0.02
CA ASP A 173 -15.97 -21.46 -1.06
C ASP A 173 -16.34 -22.68 -1.92
N VAL A 174 -16.83 -22.44 -3.13
CA VAL A 174 -17.28 -23.52 -4.01
C VAL A 174 -16.14 -24.25 -4.72
N ARG A 175 -14.89 -23.88 -4.42
CA ARG A 175 -13.70 -24.65 -4.81
C ARG A 175 -13.49 -25.86 -3.89
N ASP A 176 -14.10 -25.85 -2.69
CA ASP A 176 -14.11 -26.98 -1.79
C ASP A 176 -15.11 -28.05 -2.29
N PRO A 177 -14.67 -29.31 -2.46
CA PRO A 177 -15.56 -30.39 -2.86
C PRO A 177 -16.58 -30.81 -1.79
N GLN A 178 -16.46 -30.35 -0.55
CA GLN A 178 -17.31 -30.73 0.59
C GLN A 178 -18.44 -29.73 0.88
N VAL A 179 -18.80 -28.85 -0.07
CA VAL A 179 -19.89 -27.90 0.10
C VAL A 179 -21.23 -28.60 0.29
N ASP A 180 -21.95 -28.27 1.36
CA ASP A 180 -23.31 -28.70 1.60
C ASP A 180 -24.28 -27.82 0.77
N TRP A 181 -24.56 -28.24 -0.44
CA TRP A 181 -25.38 -27.51 -1.40
C TRP A 181 -26.83 -27.34 -0.98
N GLU A 182 -27.41 -28.34 -0.30
CA GLU A 182 -28.80 -28.30 0.21
C GLU A 182 -28.92 -27.23 1.30
N ALA A 183 -28.03 -27.26 2.29
CA ALA A 183 -27.98 -26.23 3.32
C ALA A 183 -27.72 -24.84 2.76
N LEU A 184 -26.88 -24.75 1.74
CA LEU A 184 -26.51 -23.48 1.09
C LEU A 184 -27.69 -22.85 0.31
N ALA A 185 -28.44 -23.67 -0.44
CA ALA A 185 -29.64 -23.23 -1.18
C ALA A 185 -30.77 -22.77 -0.25
N ALA A 186 -30.92 -23.45 0.92
CA ALA A 186 -31.89 -23.11 1.94
C ALA A 186 -31.48 -21.94 2.87
N ALA A 187 -30.27 -21.46 2.75
CA ALA A 187 -29.71 -20.47 3.69
C ALA A 187 -30.43 -19.12 3.61
N PRO A 188 -30.71 -18.47 4.76
CA PRO A 188 -31.36 -17.17 4.77
C PRO A 188 -30.39 -16.04 4.38
N GLY A 189 -30.90 -15.01 3.72
CA GLY A 189 -30.15 -13.80 3.37
C GLY A 189 -29.38 -13.92 2.06
N PRO A 190 -28.49 -12.96 1.77
CA PRO A 190 -27.60 -13.05 0.61
C PRO A 190 -26.64 -14.22 0.74
N LEU A 191 -26.37 -14.88 -0.39
CA LEU A 191 -25.39 -15.94 -0.50
C LEU A 191 -24.15 -15.37 -1.18
N ILE A 192 -22.97 -15.62 -0.59
CA ILE A 192 -21.68 -15.16 -1.11
C ILE A 192 -20.83 -16.37 -1.44
N LEU A 193 -20.50 -16.54 -2.72
CA LEU A 193 -19.64 -17.62 -3.17
C LEU A 193 -18.25 -17.09 -3.51
N GLN A 194 -17.22 -17.75 -3.00
CA GLN A 194 -15.86 -17.62 -3.47
C GLN A 194 -15.60 -18.69 -4.52
N ALA A 195 -15.14 -18.30 -5.70
CA ALA A 195 -15.06 -19.19 -6.86
C ALA A 195 -13.93 -18.80 -7.81
N THR A 196 -13.72 -19.61 -8.81
CA THR A 196 -13.10 -19.21 -10.09
C THR A 196 -14.12 -19.43 -11.20
N ALA A 197 -13.85 -18.87 -12.39
CA ALA A 197 -14.79 -18.93 -13.51
C ALA A 197 -15.21 -20.37 -13.88
N SER A 198 -14.31 -21.34 -13.70
CA SER A 198 -14.57 -22.77 -13.99
C SER A 198 -15.58 -23.42 -13.07
N HIS A 199 -15.77 -22.91 -11.84
CA HIS A 199 -16.69 -23.48 -10.85
C HIS A 199 -18.10 -22.91 -10.93
N LEU A 200 -18.29 -21.74 -11.55
CA LEU A 200 -19.55 -20.99 -11.44
C LEU A 200 -20.71 -21.66 -12.14
N ALA A 201 -20.48 -22.24 -13.33
CA ALA A 201 -21.55 -22.89 -14.08
C ALA A 201 -22.12 -24.11 -13.34
N ASP A 202 -21.24 -24.91 -12.75
CA ASP A 202 -21.65 -26.09 -12.01
C ASP A 202 -22.30 -25.75 -10.66
N ALA A 203 -21.72 -24.76 -9.96
CA ALA A 203 -22.30 -24.24 -8.72
C ALA A 203 -23.73 -23.68 -8.96
N ALA A 204 -23.93 -22.93 -10.05
CA ALA A 204 -25.24 -22.39 -10.39
C ALA A 204 -26.25 -23.49 -10.70
N ARG A 205 -25.89 -24.51 -11.50
CA ARG A 205 -26.74 -25.65 -11.78
C ARG A 205 -27.13 -26.41 -10.50
N THR A 206 -26.16 -26.67 -9.65
CA THR A 206 -26.40 -27.40 -8.40
C THR A 206 -27.33 -26.62 -7.47
N LEU A 207 -27.19 -25.30 -7.36
CA LEU A 207 -28.11 -24.47 -6.57
C LEU A 207 -29.52 -24.44 -7.15
N ILE A 208 -29.68 -24.45 -8.49
CA ILE A 208 -30.99 -24.54 -9.16
C ILE A 208 -31.62 -25.94 -8.90
N ASP A 209 -30.83 -27.00 -8.97
CA ASP A 209 -31.30 -28.37 -8.67
C ASP A 209 -31.77 -28.53 -7.21
N HIS A 210 -31.23 -27.67 -6.29
CA HIS A 210 -31.68 -27.57 -4.90
C HIS A 210 -32.73 -26.47 -4.70
N GLU A 211 -33.55 -26.19 -5.70
CA GLU A 211 -34.73 -25.32 -5.66
C GLU A 211 -34.46 -23.80 -5.50
N LEU A 212 -33.23 -23.31 -5.64
CA LEU A 212 -32.98 -21.89 -5.71
C LEU A 212 -33.43 -21.38 -7.09
N ALA A 213 -34.29 -20.33 -7.10
CA ALA A 213 -34.90 -19.86 -8.35
C ALA A 213 -33.83 -19.42 -9.37
N ASP A 214 -33.95 -19.89 -10.60
CA ASP A 214 -33.05 -19.60 -11.72
C ASP A 214 -32.95 -18.11 -12.08
N SER A 215 -34.02 -17.36 -11.83
CA SER A 215 -34.12 -15.91 -11.98
C SER A 215 -33.52 -15.10 -10.84
N THR A 216 -32.96 -15.75 -9.80
CA THR A 216 -32.34 -15.09 -8.65
C THR A 216 -31.19 -14.18 -9.13
N PRO A 217 -31.22 -12.88 -8.82
CA PRO A 217 -30.20 -11.95 -9.29
C PRO A 217 -28.85 -12.21 -8.63
N CYS A 218 -27.80 -12.09 -9.43
CA CYS A 218 -26.42 -12.34 -9.05
C CYS A 218 -25.51 -11.21 -9.51
N VAL A 219 -24.43 -10.96 -8.76
CA VAL A 219 -23.29 -10.13 -9.17
C VAL A 219 -22.02 -10.93 -9.07
N VAL A 220 -21.28 -11.04 -10.16
CA VAL A 220 -19.95 -11.63 -10.20
C VAL A 220 -18.94 -10.52 -10.17
N THR A 221 -18.06 -10.49 -9.17
CA THR A 221 -17.01 -9.48 -9.04
C THR A 221 -15.64 -10.12 -9.13
N ALA A 222 -14.84 -9.68 -10.09
CA ALA A 222 -13.44 -10.02 -10.26
C ALA A 222 -12.55 -8.89 -9.76
N GLN A 223 -11.34 -9.21 -9.29
CA GLN A 223 -10.33 -8.27 -8.78
C GLN A 223 -10.92 -7.27 -7.79
N GLY A 224 -11.80 -7.75 -6.92
CA GLY A 224 -12.53 -6.93 -5.97
C GLY A 224 -11.64 -6.02 -5.13
N THR A 225 -12.18 -4.83 -4.79
CA THR A 225 -11.53 -3.75 -4.01
C THR A 225 -10.39 -3.01 -4.72
N THR A 226 -9.92 -3.49 -5.85
CA THR A 226 -8.85 -2.82 -6.62
C THR A 226 -9.43 -1.81 -7.62
N CYS A 227 -8.57 -0.98 -8.25
CA CYS A 227 -8.97 -0.12 -9.36
C CYS A 227 -9.31 -0.90 -10.64
N GLN A 228 -9.03 -2.20 -10.67
CA GLN A 228 -9.35 -3.12 -11.76
C GLN A 228 -10.58 -3.97 -11.47
N GLN A 229 -11.30 -3.69 -10.37
CA GLN A 229 -12.53 -4.42 -10.03
C GLN A 229 -13.49 -4.38 -11.22
N ARG A 230 -14.10 -5.50 -11.52
CA ARG A 230 -15.16 -5.60 -12.54
C ARG A 230 -16.30 -6.41 -11.97
N SER A 231 -17.50 -5.83 -12.01
CA SER A 231 -18.71 -6.49 -11.54
C SER A 231 -19.70 -6.64 -12.69
N VAL A 232 -20.17 -7.88 -12.89
CA VAL A 232 -21.18 -8.24 -13.90
C VAL A 232 -22.46 -8.65 -13.19
N GLU A 233 -23.54 -7.96 -13.50
CA GLU A 233 -24.89 -8.30 -13.02
C GLU A 233 -25.53 -9.34 -13.95
N THR A 234 -26.08 -10.39 -13.38
CA THR A 234 -26.72 -11.48 -14.10
C THR A 234 -27.76 -12.18 -13.22
N THR A 235 -28.27 -13.33 -13.65
CA THR A 235 -29.13 -14.22 -12.84
C THR A 235 -28.39 -15.52 -12.53
N LEU A 236 -28.93 -16.33 -11.65
CA LEU A 236 -28.36 -17.63 -11.32
C LEU A 236 -28.24 -18.50 -12.57
N LEU A 237 -29.29 -18.54 -13.42
CA LEU A 237 -29.24 -19.21 -14.72
C LEU A 237 -28.15 -18.60 -15.63
N GLY A 238 -28.03 -17.28 -15.64
CA GLY A 238 -27.04 -16.59 -16.46
C GLY A 238 -25.57 -16.96 -16.11
N LEU A 239 -25.30 -17.41 -14.91
CA LEU A 239 -23.97 -17.92 -14.53
C LEU A 239 -23.57 -19.20 -15.26
N THR A 240 -24.53 -19.92 -15.84
CA THR A 240 -24.27 -21.10 -16.66
C THR A 240 -23.84 -20.78 -18.09
N ASP A 241 -24.01 -19.53 -18.52
CA ASP A 241 -23.62 -19.06 -19.86
C ASP A 241 -22.16 -18.61 -19.86
N PRO A 242 -21.27 -19.30 -20.60
CA PRO A 242 -19.88 -18.92 -20.71
C PRO A 242 -19.69 -17.49 -21.26
N ALA A 243 -20.64 -16.95 -22.04
CA ALA A 243 -20.55 -15.61 -22.59
C ALA A 243 -20.62 -14.51 -21.51
N VAL A 244 -21.34 -14.76 -20.42
CA VAL A 244 -21.45 -13.84 -19.28
C VAL A 244 -20.11 -13.66 -18.58
N LEU A 245 -19.36 -14.73 -18.42
CA LEU A 245 -18.06 -14.76 -17.74
C LEU A 245 -16.90 -14.47 -18.73
N GLY A 246 -17.10 -14.83 -20.00
CA GLY A 246 -16.12 -14.67 -21.08
C GLY A 246 -15.97 -13.23 -21.57
N GLY A 247 -16.72 -12.29 -20.99
CA GLY A 247 -16.65 -10.88 -21.37
C GLY A 247 -17.47 -10.53 -22.62
N GLY A 248 -18.04 -11.50 -23.34
CA GLY A 248 -18.87 -11.26 -24.53
C GLY A 248 -18.28 -10.20 -25.47
N ALA A 249 -18.98 -9.08 -25.64
CA ALA A 249 -18.52 -7.90 -26.39
C ALA A 249 -17.71 -6.90 -25.53
N ASP A 250 -17.44 -7.19 -24.27
CA ASP A 250 -16.68 -6.31 -23.38
C ASP A 250 -15.19 -6.27 -23.80
N PRO A 251 -14.67 -5.10 -24.19
CA PRO A 251 -13.27 -4.97 -24.59
C PRO A 251 -12.27 -5.31 -23.48
N ALA A 252 -12.71 -5.37 -22.23
CA ALA A 252 -11.87 -5.74 -21.09
C ALA A 252 -11.63 -7.26 -20.97
N GLY A 253 -12.25 -8.09 -21.82
CA GLY A 253 -12.05 -9.54 -21.86
C GLY A 253 -12.73 -10.32 -20.73
N PRO A 254 -12.39 -11.60 -20.56
CA PRO A 254 -13.02 -12.48 -19.59
C PRO A 254 -12.73 -12.07 -18.15
N LEU A 255 -13.62 -12.46 -17.23
CA LEU A 255 -13.37 -12.37 -15.79
C LEU A 255 -12.36 -13.46 -15.39
N THR A 256 -11.22 -13.07 -14.84
CA THR A 256 -10.13 -13.96 -14.47
C THR A 256 -9.74 -13.81 -13.00
N GLY A 257 -9.08 -14.84 -12.47
CA GLY A 257 -8.62 -14.90 -11.08
C GLY A 257 -9.71 -15.31 -10.09
N PRO A 258 -9.51 -15.03 -8.81
CA PRO A 258 -10.51 -15.26 -7.77
C PRO A 258 -11.74 -14.38 -7.99
N LEU A 259 -12.91 -14.97 -7.92
CA LEU A 259 -14.19 -14.32 -8.08
C LEU A 259 -14.98 -14.36 -6.77
N VAL A 260 -15.72 -13.29 -6.49
CA VAL A 260 -16.74 -13.27 -5.44
C VAL A 260 -18.10 -13.06 -6.10
N VAL A 261 -19.01 -14.00 -5.88
CA VAL A 261 -20.37 -13.94 -6.39
C VAL A 261 -21.33 -13.65 -5.26
N THR A 262 -22.11 -12.61 -5.40
CA THR A 262 -23.19 -12.29 -4.45
C THR A 262 -24.53 -12.59 -5.11
N ILE A 263 -25.33 -13.46 -4.47
CA ILE A 263 -26.60 -13.96 -4.96
C ILE A 263 -27.73 -13.47 -4.05
N GLY A 264 -28.80 -12.97 -4.61
CA GLY A 264 -30.02 -12.62 -3.88
C GLY A 264 -30.51 -11.20 -4.11
N LYS A 265 -31.58 -10.84 -3.40
CA LYS A 265 -32.30 -9.56 -3.55
C LYS A 265 -31.44 -8.31 -3.28
N THR A 266 -30.32 -8.46 -2.58
CA THR A 266 -29.36 -7.38 -2.29
C THR A 266 -28.81 -6.76 -3.56
N VAL A 267 -28.77 -7.48 -4.67
CA VAL A 267 -28.27 -6.99 -5.98
C VAL A 267 -29.00 -5.73 -6.43
N ALA A 268 -30.31 -5.61 -6.17
CA ALA A 268 -31.06 -4.41 -6.51
C ALA A 268 -30.56 -3.12 -5.84
N SER A 269 -29.84 -3.24 -4.73
CA SER A 269 -29.27 -2.08 -4.02
C SER A 269 -28.07 -1.48 -4.74
N ARG A 270 -27.40 -2.24 -5.61
CA ARG A 270 -26.21 -1.81 -6.34
C ARG A 270 -26.49 -0.56 -7.19
N ALA A 271 -27.66 -0.44 -7.79
CA ALA A 271 -28.04 0.75 -8.59
C ALA A 271 -27.87 2.07 -7.80
N LYS A 272 -27.95 2.04 -6.47
CA LYS A 272 -27.84 3.22 -5.60
C LYS A 272 -26.52 3.28 -4.82
N LEU A 273 -25.92 2.12 -4.55
CA LEU A 273 -24.79 1.98 -3.65
C LEU A 273 -23.45 1.66 -4.35
N ASN A 274 -23.43 1.63 -5.67
CA ASN A 274 -22.19 1.42 -6.43
C ASN A 274 -21.27 2.65 -6.36
N TRP A 275 -20.63 2.85 -5.23
CA TRP A 275 -19.76 4.00 -4.96
C TRP A 275 -18.35 3.85 -5.54
N TRP A 276 -17.88 2.60 -5.68
CA TRP A 276 -16.50 2.32 -6.11
C TRP A 276 -16.33 2.42 -7.62
N GLU A 277 -17.16 1.73 -8.38
CA GLU A 277 -17.11 1.71 -9.84
C GLU A 277 -17.75 2.95 -10.50
N SER A 278 -18.46 3.79 -9.72
CA SER A 278 -19.03 5.07 -10.19
C SER A 278 -18.08 6.25 -10.04
N ARG A 279 -16.84 6.04 -9.56
CA ARG A 279 -15.86 7.13 -9.42
C ARG A 279 -15.49 7.72 -10.77
N ALA A 280 -15.17 9.03 -10.79
CA ALA A 280 -15.03 9.82 -12.01
C ALA A 280 -14.00 9.31 -13.02
N LEU A 281 -12.94 8.64 -12.55
CA LEU A 281 -11.87 8.10 -13.39
C LEU A 281 -11.82 6.57 -13.34
N TYR A 282 -12.88 5.91 -12.87
CA TYR A 282 -12.94 4.46 -12.83
C TYR A 282 -12.79 3.86 -14.23
N GLY A 283 -11.96 2.80 -14.34
CA GLY A 283 -11.66 2.16 -15.62
C GLY A 283 -10.64 2.91 -16.51
N TRP A 284 -10.17 4.09 -16.09
CA TRP A 284 -9.12 4.80 -16.81
C TRP A 284 -7.74 4.36 -16.36
N THR A 285 -6.88 4.06 -17.34
CA THR A 285 -5.45 3.89 -17.12
C THR A 285 -4.75 5.20 -17.43
N VAL A 286 -4.04 5.77 -16.45
CA VAL A 286 -3.41 7.08 -16.57
C VAL A 286 -1.89 6.96 -16.46
N LEU A 287 -1.19 7.33 -17.53
CA LEU A 287 0.27 7.40 -17.54
C LEU A 287 0.76 8.61 -16.71
N VAL A 288 1.66 8.37 -15.75
CA VAL A 288 2.23 9.40 -14.88
C VAL A 288 3.73 9.56 -15.16
N PRO A 289 4.13 10.42 -16.14
CA PRO A 289 5.54 10.62 -16.51
C PRO A 289 6.18 11.63 -15.56
N ARG A 290 6.68 11.16 -14.42
CA ARG A 290 7.32 12.00 -13.39
C ARG A 290 8.58 11.35 -12.83
N THR A 291 9.36 12.12 -12.02
CA THR A 291 10.41 11.50 -11.21
C THR A 291 9.78 10.56 -10.17
N LYS A 292 10.50 9.49 -9.79
CA LYS A 292 10.03 8.50 -8.82
C LYS A 292 9.48 9.12 -7.53
N ASP A 293 10.15 10.18 -7.02
CA ASP A 293 9.77 10.86 -5.77
C ASP A 293 8.50 11.72 -5.90
N GLN A 294 8.12 12.11 -7.12
CA GLN A 294 6.98 13.00 -7.37
C GLN A 294 5.76 12.24 -7.92
N ALA A 295 5.93 10.99 -8.30
CA ALA A 295 4.87 10.19 -8.88
C ALA A 295 3.85 9.75 -7.83
N GLY A 296 4.29 9.39 -6.62
CA GLY A 296 3.44 8.80 -5.58
C GLY A 296 2.22 9.64 -5.22
N GLU A 297 2.38 10.93 -4.88
CA GLU A 297 1.24 11.81 -4.52
C GLU A 297 0.21 11.93 -5.66
N MET A 298 0.68 12.00 -6.90
CA MET A 298 -0.21 12.06 -8.07
C MET A 298 -0.93 10.73 -8.28
N SER A 299 -0.20 9.63 -8.16
CA SER A 299 -0.74 8.28 -8.30
C SER A 299 -1.80 7.99 -7.23
N GLU A 300 -1.54 8.32 -5.97
CA GLU A 300 -2.52 8.20 -4.89
C GLU A 300 -3.79 9.01 -5.17
N ARG A 301 -3.64 10.24 -5.65
CA ARG A 301 -4.77 11.08 -6.01
C ARG A 301 -5.57 10.53 -7.19
N LEU A 302 -4.91 10.02 -8.22
CA LEU A 302 -5.57 9.37 -9.37
C LEU A 302 -6.32 8.11 -8.91
N THR A 303 -5.70 7.29 -8.06
CA THR A 303 -6.30 6.10 -7.47
C THR A 303 -7.54 6.45 -6.63
N SER A 304 -7.52 7.54 -5.88
CA SER A 304 -8.69 7.99 -5.11
C SER A 304 -9.90 8.35 -5.99
N TYR A 305 -9.66 8.77 -7.23
CA TYR A 305 -10.70 8.98 -8.24
C TYR A 305 -11.04 7.72 -9.07
N GLY A 306 -10.40 6.60 -8.80
CA GLY A 306 -10.67 5.32 -9.45
C GLY A 306 -9.79 4.96 -10.63
N ALA A 307 -8.83 5.81 -11.01
CA ALA A 307 -7.90 5.50 -12.08
C ALA A 307 -6.84 4.47 -11.66
N LEU A 308 -6.31 3.75 -12.66
CA LEU A 308 -5.11 2.94 -12.55
C LEU A 308 -3.90 3.76 -13.00
N PRO A 309 -3.06 4.31 -12.11
CA PRO A 309 -1.87 5.05 -12.50
C PRO A 309 -0.76 4.09 -12.94
N ILE A 310 -0.13 4.40 -14.07
CA ILE A 310 1.10 3.75 -14.53
C ILE A 310 2.24 4.76 -14.40
N GLU A 311 3.11 4.55 -13.41
CA GLU A 311 4.26 5.40 -13.20
C GLU A 311 5.38 5.07 -14.18
N VAL A 312 5.77 6.06 -14.97
CA VAL A 312 6.91 5.94 -15.88
C VAL A 312 7.92 7.02 -15.51
N PRO A 313 9.00 6.66 -14.81
CA PRO A 313 10.04 7.61 -14.45
C PRO A 313 10.80 8.05 -15.70
N THR A 314 10.41 9.19 -16.26
CA THR A 314 11.00 9.76 -17.48
C THR A 314 12.10 10.77 -17.19
N ILE A 315 12.27 11.19 -15.93
CA ILE A 315 13.22 12.21 -15.51
C ILE A 315 14.09 11.62 -14.40
N ALA A 316 15.40 11.57 -14.63
CA ALA A 316 16.40 11.29 -13.60
C ALA A 316 17.11 12.60 -13.23
N VAL A 317 17.30 12.83 -11.94
CA VAL A 317 18.14 13.93 -11.43
C VAL A 317 19.55 13.35 -11.25
N GLU A 318 20.45 13.76 -12.13
CA GLU A 318 21.86 13.34 -12.07
C GLU A 318 22.69 14.37 -11.31
N PRO A 319 23.77 13.92 -10.64
CA PRO A 319 24.76 14.85 -10.09
C PRO A 319 25.30 15.79 -11.16
N PRO A 320 25.67 17.03 -10.83
CA PRO A 320 26.19 17.98 -11.79
C PRO A 320 27.47 17.44 -12.45
N ARG A 321 27.58 17.57 -13.77
CA ARG A 321 28.73 17.11 -14.55
C ARG A 321 30.07 17.67 -14.06
N SER A 322 30.05 18.80 -13.36
CA SER A 322 31.20 19.44 -12.75
C SER A 322 30.95 19.73 -11.28
N PRO A 323 31.25 18.79 -10.36
CA PRO A 323 31.07 18.99 -8.91
C PRO A 323 31.79 20.24 -8.39
N ALA A 324 33.00 20.52 -8.93
CA ALA A 324 33.79 21.69 -8.55
C ALA A 324 33.15 23.03 -8.96
N GLN A 325 32.30 23.08 -9.99
CA GLN A 325 31.54 24.30 -10.32
C GLN A 325 30.39 24.51 -9.34
N MET A 326 29.69 23.44 -8.99
CA MET A 326 28.62 23.47 -7.98
C MET A 326 29.17 23.93 -6.64
N GLU A 327 30.30 23.39 -6.20
CA GLU A 327 30.97 23.75 -4.95
C GLU A 327 31.36 25.26 -4.94
N ARG A 328 31.97 25.75 -6.03
CA ARG A 328 32.30 27.16 -6.17
C ARG A 328 31.06 28.08 -6.17
N ALA A 329 29.96 27.61 -6.77
CA ALA A 329 28.70 28.34 -6.78
C ALA A 329 28.09 28.40 -5.37
N VAL A 330 28.04 27.25 -4.67
CA VAL A 330 27.51 27.17 -3.30
C VAL A 330 28.37 28.03 -2.34
N LYS A 331 29.70 27.95 -2.42
CA LYS A 331 30.61 28.80 -1.64
C LYS A 331 30.38 30.28 -1.98
N GLY A 332 30.27 30.64 -3.25
CA GLY A 332 29.98 32.00 -3.68
C GLY A 332 28.62 32.52 -3.18
N LEU A 333 27.67 31.64 -2.99
CA LEU A 333 26.38 31.99 -2.40
C LEU A 333 26.53 32.35 -0.92
N VAL A 334 27.28 31.56 -0.17
CA VAL A 334 27.58 31.80 1.26
C VAL A 334 28.42 33.05 1.45
N ASP A 335 29.40 33.27 0.56
CA ASP A 335 30.28 34.44 0.58
C ASP A 335 29.58 35.73 0.12
N GLY A 336 28.30 35.66 -0.29
CA GLY A 336 27.54 36.84 -0.73
C GLY A 336 27.91 37.35 -2.11
N ARG A 337 28.56 36.56 -2.97
CA ARG A 337 28.93 36.91 -4.34
C ARG A 337 27.74 37.12 -5.27
N PHE A 338 26.61 36.39 -4.94
CA PHE A 338 25.40 36.46 -5.72
C PHE A 338 24.33 37.30 -5.01
N GLN A 339 23.70 38.18 -5.73
CA GLN A 339 22.61 39.01 -5.22
C GLN A 339 21.25 38.33 -5.34
N TRP A 340 21.14 37.34 -6.24
CA TRP A 340 19.93 36.62 -6.50
C TRP A 340 20.23 35.15 -6.82
N VAL A 341 19.38 34.24 -6.32
CA VAL A 341 19.34 32.84 -6.72
C VAL A 341 17.95 32.53 -7.26
N VAL A 342 17.90 31.99 -8.46
CA VAL A 342 16.66 31.63 -9.13
C VAL A 342 16.55 30.10 -9.19
N PHE A 343 15.53 29.54 -8.56
CA PHE A 343 15.22 28.15 -8.66
C PHE A 343 14.07 27.93 -9.65
N THR A 344 14.32 27.16 -10.70
CA THR A 344 13.33 26.84 -11.73
C THR A 344 12.60 25.53 -11.47
N SER A 345 13.06 24.74 -10.48
CA SER A 345 12.45 23.48 -10.09
C SER A 345 12.73 23.16 -8.62
N THR A 346 11.87 22.36 -8.01
CA THR A 346 12.06 21.82 -6.65
C THR A 346 13.28 20.93 -6.55
N ASN A 347 13.61 20.20 -7.61
CA ASN A 347 14.82 19.38 -7.66
C ASN A 347 16.08 20.23 -7.56
N ALA A 348 16.09 21.43 -8.17
CA ALA A 348 17.20 22.36 -8.03
C ALA A 348 17.35 22.88 -6.59
N VAL A 349 16.24 23.15 -5.89
CA VAL A 349 16.27 23.53 -4.47
C VAL A 349 16.84 22.38 -3.63
N ARG A 350 16.35 21.16 -3.82
CA ARG A 350 16.83 19.97 -3.09
C ARG A 350 18.32 19.74 -3.31
N ALA A 351 18.77 19.75 -4.56
CA ALA A 351 20.19 19.54 -4.90
C ALA A 351 21.12 20.60 -4.26
N VAL A 352 20.72 21.85 -4.21
CA VAL A 352 21.49 22.89 -3.52
C VAL A 352 21.47 22.64 -2.01
N TRP A 353 20.34 22.25 -1.44
CA TRP A 353 20.20 21.97 0.00
C TRP A 353 21.04 20.79 0.46
N GLU A 354 21.07 19.70 -0.31
CA GLU A 354 21.94 18.54 -0.07
C GLU A 354 23.42 18.96 -0.07
N LYS A 355 23.83 19.82 -1.02
CA LYS A 355 25.19 20.35 -1.06
C LYS A 355 25.53 21.27 0.12
N PHE A 356 24.58 22.02 0.64
CA PHE A 356 24.77 22.74 1.90
C PHE A 356 25.08 21.78 3.05
N GLY A 357 24.33 20.67 3.15
CA GLY A 357 24.56 19.62 4.15
C GLY A 357 25.94 18.95 4.01
N GLU A 358 26.33 18.56 2.76
CA GLU A 358 27.63 17.97 2.48
C GLU A 358 28.81 18.85 2.88
N PHE A 359 28.67 20.17 2.71
CA PHE A 359 29.73 21.13 3.08
C PHE A 359 29.64 21.59 4.54
N GLY A 360 28.76 21.03 5.35
CA GLY A 360 28.54 21.45 6.73
C GLY A 360 28.08 22.91 6.85
N LEU A 361 27.43 23.44 5.81
CA LEU A 361 26.95 24.81 5.77
C LEU A 361 25.49 24.83 6.20
N ASP A 362 25.18 25.50 7.30
CA ASP A 362 23.79 25.81 7.64
C ASP A 362 23.31 26.94 6.73
N ALA A 363 22.13 26.80 6.12
CA ALA A 363 21.44 27.87 5.39
C ALA A 363 21.21 29.14 6.27
N ARG A 364 21.38 29.00 7.57
CA ARG A 364 21.39 30.08 8.57
C ARG A 364 22.80 30.56 8.91
N ALA A 365 23.87 29.94 8.35
CA ALA A 365 25.24 30.30 8.64
C ALA A 365 25.52 31.73 8.21
N ARG A 366 25.76 32.54 9.17
CA ARG A 366 26.11 33.95 9.05
C ARG A 366 27.41 34.12 8.27
N SER A 367 27.40 35.03 7.34
CA SER A 367 28.61 35.73 6.95
C SER A 367 29.32 36.29 8.21
N PRO A 368 30.62 36.14 8.37
CA PRO A 368 31.35 36.48 9.61
C PRO A 368 31.62 37.97 9.85
N ALA A 369 30.68 38.82 9.56
CA ALA A 369 30.86 40.26 9.82
C ALA A 369 29.56 40.92 10.29
N SER A 370 29.24 40.77 11.55
CA SER A 370 28.78 41.87 12.43
C SER A 370 28.26 41.31 13.75
N ARG A 371 29.05 41.46 14.81
CA ARG A 371 28.54 41.40 16.18
C ARG A 371 27.75 42.66 16.46
N SER A 372 26.47 42.55 16.78
CA SER A 372 25.78 43.46 17.68
C SER A 372 24.54 42.79 18.28
N PRO A 373 24.31 42.89 19.57
CA PRO A 373 23.24 42.19 20.22
C PRO A 373 21.97 43.03 20.26
N ALA A 374 20.85 42.50 19.90
CA ALA A 374 19.57 42.81 20.55
C ALA A 374 18.39 42.09 19.94
N SER A 375 17.60 41.55 20.85
CA SER A 375 16.18 41.22 20.83
C SER A 375 15.70 40.01 20.01
N ALA A 376 15.43 38.96 20.76
CA ALA A 376 14.54 37.86 20.44
C ALA A 376 13.11 38.36 20.21
N SER A 377 12.50 38.02 19.09
CA SER A 377 11.07 37.84 19.00
C SER A 377 10.77 36.58 18.22
N ARG A 378 10.05 35.67 18.91
CA ARG A 378 9.54 34.42 18.38
C ARG A 378 8.70 34.65 17.14
N ARG A 379 9.00 33.95 16.05
CA ARG A 379 7.99 33.63 15.04
C ARG A 379 8.14 32.18 14.60
N ARG A 380 6.99 31.56 14.53
CA ARG A 380 6.66 30.15 14.32
C ARG A 380 7.34 29.55 13.09
N THR A 381 7.76 28.33 13.26
CA THR A 381 8.14 27.38 12.21
C THR A 381 6.97 27.13 11.26
N GLY A 382 7.11 27.54 10.02
CA GLY A 382 6.19 27.18 8.95
C GLY A 382 6.68 25.92 8.25
N SER A 383 5.75 25.03 7.99
CA SER A 383 5.87 23.80 7.19
C SER A 383 6.55 24.05 5.84
N ALA A 384 7.29 23.05 5.35
CA ALA A 384 7.95 23.07 4.06
C ALA A 384 6.94 23.35 2.92
N PRO A 385 7.26 24.22 1.95
CA PRO A 385 6.34 24.54 0.87
C PRO A 385 6.26 23.42 -0.16
N SER A 386 5.04 23.10 -0.55
CA SER A 386 4.71 22.17 -1.62
C SER A 386 5.18 22.67 -3.00
N ALA A 387 5.54 21.74 -3.83
CA ALA A 387 6.38 21.84 -4.99
C ALA A 387 5.70 22.33 -6.28
N SER A 388 5.40 23.61 -6.43
CA SER A 388 4.96 24.13 -7.75
C SER A 388 5.25 25.61 -8.04
N ALA A 389 6.25 26.21 -7.41
CA ALA A 389 6.53 27.63 -7.61
C ALA A 389 7.98 27.88 -8.00
N LEU A 390 8.22 28.73 -8.98
CA LEU A 390 9.52 29.37 -9.22
C LEU A 390 9.91 30.14 -7.97
N SER A 391 11.04 29.78 -7.36
CA SER A 391 11.50 30.43 -6.14
C SER A 391 12.66 31.39 -6.46
N TRP A 392 12.50 32.62 -6.11
CA TRP A 392 13.52 33.66 -6.20
C TRP A 392 14.10 33.90 -4.82
N CYS A 393 15.39 33.69 -4.67
CA CYS A 393 16.08 33.99 -3.41
C CYS A 393 17.16 35.04 -3.64
N ARG A 394 17.18 36.09 -2.83
CA ARG A 394 18.23 37.09 -2.78
C ARG A 394 19.00 36.94 -1.48
N PRO A 395 20.35 36.80 -1.50
CA PRO A 395 21.16 36.92 -0.29
C PRO A 395 21.21 38.36 0.16
N ALA A 396 20.99 38.58 1.45
CA ALA A 396 21.05 39.89 2.03
C ALA A 396 22.48 40.43 2.11
N SER A 397 22.61 41.72 1.97
CA SER A 397 23.67 42.50 2.60
C SER A 397 23.56 42.54 4.14
N SER A 398 22.58 41.86 4.73
CA SER A 398 22.26 41.68 6.15
C SER A 398 21.73 40.25 6.37
N PRO A 399 21.84 39.65 7.57
CA PRO A 399 21.93 38.21 7.78
C PRO A 399 20.62 37.42 7.73
N ARG A 400 19.65 37.78 6.94
CA ARG A 400 18.38 37.07 6.78
C ARG A 400 18.02 36.91 5.31
N TRP A 401 17.55 35.73 4.98
CA TRP A 401 16.89 35.44 3.71
C TRP A 401 15.38 35.64 3.88
N ASP A 402 14.79 36.57 3.12
CA ASP A 402 13.35 36.75 3.08
C ASP A 402 12.77 36.05 1.85
N CYS A 403 11.73 35.28 2.08
CA CYS A 403 11.02 34.52 1.06
C CYS A 403 9.77 35.26 0.64
N TRP A 404 9.67 35.61 -0.63
CA TRP A 404 8.48 36.23 -1.20
C TRP A 404 7.70 35.22 -2.05
N THR A 405 6.46 34.94 -1.66
CA THR A 405 5.56 34.12 -2.45
C THR A 405 4.55 34.99 -3.17
N ASN A 406 4.56 34.94 -4.51
CA ASN A 406 3.49 35.55 -5.28
C ASN A 406 2.40 34.51 -5.52
N SER A 407 1.15 34.84 -5.21
CA SER A 407 -0.02 33.98 -5.30
C SER A 407 -0.32 33.42 -6.71
N ARG A 408 0.51 33.77 -7.69
CA ARG A 408 0.42 33.28 -9.06
C ARG A 408 1.71 32.57 -9.53
N ARG A 409 2.22 31.60 -8.76
CA ARG A 409 3.24 30.63 -9.17
C ARG A 409 4.73 31.00 -9.00
N THR A 410 5.09 32.01 -8.26
CA THR A 410 6.51 32.33 -8.09
C THR A 410 6.82 32.60 -6.62
N THR A 411 7.79 31.88 -6.07
CA THR A 411 8.30 32.15 -4.72
C THR A 411 9.63 32.88 -4.87
N ALA A 412 9.70 34.14 -4.45
CA ALA A 412 10.92 34.94 -4.40
C ALA A 412 11.35 35.08 -2.95
N PHE A 413 12.61 34.81 -2.67
CA PHE A 413 13.23 35.09 -1.39
C PHE A 413 14.01 36.41 -1.54
N SER A 414 13.58 37.44 -0.84
CA SER A 414 14.26 38.70 -0.76
C SER A 414 14.69 38.98 0.67
N THR A 415 15.88 39.53 0.81
CA THR A 415 16.43 39.94 2.10
C THR A 415 16.41 41.47 2.18
N ARG A 416 15.88 41.96 3.25
CA ARG A 416 16.12 43.35 3.69
C ARG A 416 17.09 43.38 4.87
#